data_c1039f3e571db7251889f7f3bcbf90dc
#
_entry.id   c1039f3e571db7251889f7f3bcbf90dc
#
_cell.length_a   1.000
_cell.length_b   1.000
_cell.length_c   1.000
_cell.angle_alpha   90.00
_cell.angle_beta   90.00
_cell.angle_gamma   90.00
#
_symmetry.space_group_name_H-M   'P 1'
#
loop_
_entity.id
_entity.type
_entity.pdbx_description
1 polymer ?
#
loop_
_entity_poly.entity_id
_entity_poly.type
_entity_poly.pdbx_seq_one_letter_code
_entity_poly.pdbx_strand_id
1 'polypeptide(L)'
;FLEAAERAEQAIEEMPDDPNSHYFHAFNLGRYSQSISIVKALKQGIGGKVQKSLSRTLDLLPEHADAHTAMGMYHAEIIDKIGKLVGGMTYGADVKQAMEHFRKALEFAPHSPIVKIEYANGLYLLYGDKRWDDVSELNVEASEAKALDAMERLDIESARSELE
;
A
#
# COMPACT_ATOMS: atom_id res chain seq x y z
N PHE A 1 6.88 9.45 -11.07
CA PHE A 1 5.61 8.81 -10.67
C PHE A 1 4.40 9.36 -11.42
N LEU A 2 4.22 10.68 -11.57
CA LEU A 2 3.04 11.23 -12.27
C LEU A 2 2.98 10.76 -13.73
N GLU A 3 4.07 10.89 -14.48
CA GLU A 3 4.15 10.39 -15.87
C GLU A 3 3.88 8.87 -15.96
N ALA A 4 4.37 8.10 -14.99
CA ALA A 4 4.10 6.67 -14.94
C ALA A 4 2.61 6.35 -14.65
N ALA A 5 1.96 7.18 -13.82
CA ALA A 5 0.51 7.08 -13.60
C ALA A 5 -0.29 7.40 -14.87
N GLU A 6 0.11 8.44 -15.63
CA GLU A 6 -0.52 8.80 -16.91
C GLU A 6 -0.36 7.69 -17.97
N ARG A 7 0.82 7.06 -18.03
CA ARG A 7 1.05 5.89 -18.89
C ARG A 7 0.20 4.68 -18.49
N ALA A 8 0.04 4.46 -17.18
CA ALA A 8 -0.83 3.40 -16.69
C ALA A 8 -2.31 3.69 -17.02
N GLU A 9 -2.75 4.96 -16.98
CA GLU A 9 -4.09 5.37 -17.38
C GLU A 9 -4.34 5.08 -18.88
N GLN A 10 -3.36 5.35 -19.74
CA GLN A 10 -3.42 4.96 -21.17
C GLN A 10 -3.49 3.43 -21.34
N ALA A 11 -2.70 2.68 -20.56
CA ALA A 11 -2.77 1.22 -20.59
C ALA A 11 -4.13 0.67 -20.14
N ILE A 12 -4.81 1.32 -19.20
CA ILE A 12 -6.18 0.98 -18.78
C ILE A 12 -7.18 1.21 -19.93
N GLU A 13 -7.00 2.27 -20.75
CA GLU A 13 -7.86 2.52 -21.92
C GLU A 13 -7.71 1.41 -22.97
N GLU A 14 -6.48 0.93 -23.19
CA GLU A 14 -6.19 -0.13 -24.16
C GLU A 14 -6.53 -1.54 -23.62
N MET A 15 -6.33 -1.78 -22.31
CA MET A 15 -6.49 -3.08 -21.66
C MET A 15 -7.29 -2.94 -20.34
N PRO A 16 -8.60 -2.64 -20.41
CA PRO A 16 -9.41 -2.33 -19.22
C PRO A 16 -9.59 -3.49 -18.23
N ASP A 17 -9.31 -4.70 -18.66
CA ASP A 17 -9.39 -5.91 -17.85
C ASP A 17 -8.02 -6.49 -17.43
N ASP A 18 -6.93 -5.72 -17.67
CA ASP A 18 -5.61 -6.07 -17.11
C ASP A 18 -5.46 -5.55 -15.68
N PRO A 19 -5.35 -6.43 -14.66
CA PRO A 19 -5.23 -5.99 -13.27
C PRO A 19 -3.96 -5.18 -12.99
N ASN A 20 -2.87 -5.47 -13.71
CA ASN A 20 -1.60 -4.77 -13.49
C ASN A 20 -1.65 -3.30 -13.94
N SER A 21 -2.36 -2.99 -15.03
CA SER A 21 -2.55 -1.61 -15.48
C SER A 21 -3.23 -0.77 -14.40
N HIS A 22 -4.29 -1.30 -13.77
CA HIS A 22 -4.96 -0.64 -12.64
C HIS A 22 -4.07 -0.56 -11.39
N TYR A 23 -3.35 -1.63 -11.07
CA TYR A 23 -2.42 -1.64 -9.93
C TYR A 23 -1.33 -0.58 -10.10
N PHE A 24 -0.64 -0.53 -11.23
CA PHE A 24 0.42 0.45 -11.46
C PHE A 24 -0.09 1.89 -11.53
N HIS A 25 -1.31 2.13 -12.00
CA HIS A 25 -1.94 3.45 -11.91
C HIS A 25 -2.07 3.87 -10.43
N ALA A 26 -2.63 3.00 -9.58
CA ALA A 26 -2.78 3.28 -8.15
C ALA A 26 -1.43 3.45 -7.45
N PHE A 27 -0.48 2.56 -7.70
CA PHE A 27 0.86 2.58 -7.11
C PHE A 27 1.59 3.90 -7.40
N ASN A 28 1.62 4.31 -8.68
CA ASN A 28 2.31 5.54 -9.07
C ASN A 28 1.61 6.80 -8.54
N LEU A 29 0.28 6.84 -8.49
CA LEU A 29 -0.46 7.94 -7.86
C LEU A 29 -0.22 7.99 -6.35
N GLY A 30 -0.16 6.85 -5.67
CA GLY A 30 0.18 6.76 -4.26
C GLY A 30 1.57 7.35 -3.99
N ARG A 31 2.58 6.90 -4.72
CA ARG A 31 3.95 7.43 -4.61
C ARG A 31 4.04 8.93 -4.95
N TYR A 32 3.32 9.38 -5.97
CA TYR A 32 3.22 10.81 -6.27
C TYR A 32 2.58 11.60 -5.12
N SER A 33 1.53 11.07 -4.50
CA SER A 33 0.85 11.72 -3.38
C SER A 33 1.77 11.96 -2.18
N GLN A 34 2.72 11.06 -1.94
CA GLN A 34 3.73 11.19 -0.88
C GLN A 34 4.75 12.31 -1.15
N SER A 35 4.93 12.71 -2.41
CA SER A 35 5.87 13.77 -2.82
C SER A 35 5.27 15.18 -2.86
N ILE A 36 3.97 15.33 -2.59
CA ILE A 36 3.24 16.60 -2.63
C ILE A 36 2.54 16.89 -1.31
N SER A 37 2.08 18.13 -1.10
CA SER A 37 1.30 18.46 0.08
C SER A 37 -0.06 17.75 0.09
N ILE A 38 -0.57 17.41 1.29
CA ILE A 38 -1.89 16.79 1.47
C ILE A 38 -3.00 17.63 0.82
N VAL A 39 -2.91 18.97 0.91
CA VAL A 39 -3.88 19.87 0.29
C VAL A 39 -3.90 19.71 -1.23
N LYS A 40 -2.74 19.57 -1.85
CA LYS A 40 -2.62 19.35 -3.30
C LYS A 40 -3.16 17.97 -3.69
N ALA A 41 -2.83 16.93 -2.95
CA ALA A 41 -3.35 15.58 -3.17
C ALA A 41 -4.89 15.53 -3.08
N LEU A 42 -5.47 16.19 -2.07
CA LEU A 42 -6.92 16.31 -1.90
C LEU A 42 -7.59 17.05 -3.07
N LYS A 43 -7.03 18.20 -3.48
CA LYS A 43 -7.55 18.98 -4.63
C LYS A 43 -7.52 18.20 -5.95
N GLN A 44 -6.53 17.34 -6.14
CA GLN A 44 -6.39 16.49 -7.32
C GLN A 44 -7.23 15.21 -7.25
N GLY A 45 -7.90 14.94 -6.13
CA GLY A 45 -8.73 13.75 -5.94
C GLY A 45 -7.96 12.44 -5.98
N ILE A 46 -6.65 12.48 -5.65
CA ILE A 46 -5.74 11.32 -5.80
C ILE A 46 -6.25 10.13 -4.97
N GLY A 47 -6.70 10.36 -3.74
CA GLY A 47 -7.21 9.28 -2.88
C GLY A 47 -8.33 8.47 -3.53
N GLY A 48 -9.32 9.16 -4.14
CA GLY A 48 -10.41 8.48 -4.84
C GLY A 48 -9.95 7.72 -6.08
N LYS A 49 -8.98 8.26 -6.83
CA LYS A 49 -8.40 7.57 -7.99
C LYS A 49 -7.64 6.31 -7.58
N VAL A 50 -6.82 6.38 -6.54
CA VAL A 50 -6.09 5.24 -5.97
C VAL A 50 -7.05 4.15 -5.53
N GLN A 51 -8.06 4.50 -4.72
CA GLN A 51 -9.07 3.55 -4.26
C GLN A 51 -9.78 2.84 -5.41
N LYS A 52 -10.23 3.60 -6.41
CA LYS A 52 -10.94 3.06 -7.58
C LYS A 52 -10.06 2.05 -8.33
N SER A 53 -8.80 2.39 -8.59
CA SER A 53 -7.90 1.49 -9.31
C SER A 53 -7.54 0.25 -8.52
N LEU A 54 -7.25 0.36 -7.21
CA LEU A 54 -7.01 -0.81 -6.36
C LEU A 54 -8.24 -1.72 -6.26
N SER A 55 -9.43 -1.14 -6.12
CA SER A 55 -10.68 -1.93 -6.12
C SER A 55 -10.84 -2.70 -7.43
N ARG A 56 -10.60 -2.04 -8.58
CA ARG A 56 -10.67 -2.71 -9.87
C ARG A 56 -9.62 -3.81 -10.02
N THR A 57 -8.39 -3.58 -9.54
CA THR A 57 -7.35 -4.62 -9.51
C THR A 57 -7.84 -5.86 -8.75
N LEU A 58 -8.41 -5.66 -7.57
CA LEU A 58 -8.89 -6.76 -6.72
C LEU A 58 -10.17 -7.42 -7.22
N ASP A 59 -11.00 -6.71 -7.99
CA ASP A 59 -12.15 -7.30 -8.70
C ASP A 59 -11.68 -8.24 -9.82
N LEU A 60 -10.60 -7.88 -10.52
CA LEU A 60 -10.04 -8.65 -11.62
C LEU A 60 -9.14 -9.80 -11.14
N LEU A 61 -8.37 -9.57 -10.09
CA LEU A 61 -7.44 -10.52 -9.49
C LEU A 61 -7.51 -10.46 -7.95
N PRO A 62 -8.45 -11.20 -7.33
CA PRO A 62 -8.66 -11.15 -5.87
C PRO A 62 -7.47 -11.59 -5.02
N GLU A 63 -6.50 -12.32 -5.59
CA GLU A 63 -5.30 -12.82 -4.91
C GLU A 63 -4.06 -11.93 -5.15
N HIS A 64 -4.24 -10.71 -5.67
CA HIS A 64 -3.13 -9.78 -5.93
C HIS A 64 -2.56 -9.22 -4.62
N ALA A 65 -1.49 -9.84 -4.11
CA ALA A 65 -0.89 -9.50 -2.81
C ALA A 65 -0.49 -8.02 -2.70
N ASP A 66 0.18 -7.48 -3.72
CA ASP A 66 0.62 -6.06 -3.70
C ASP A 66 -0.55 -5.08 -3.72
N ALA A 67 -1.66 -5.42 -4.39
CA ALA A 67 -2.86 -4.58 -4.37
C ALA A 67 -3.55 -4.62 -3.00
N HIS A 68 -3.54 -5.76 -2.32
CA HIS A 68 -3.98 -5.85 -0.93
C HIS A 68 -3.07 -5.03 -0.01
N THR A 69 -1.75 -5.13 -0.15
CA THR A 69 -0.78 -4.31 0.59
C THR A 69 -1.05 -2.82 0.40
N ALA A 70 -1.17 -2.39 -0.86
CA ALA A 70 -1.46 -1.00 -1.20
C ALA A 70 -2.82 -0.51 -0.67
N MET A 71 -3.86 -1.36 -0.66
CA MET A 71 -5.16 -1.01 -0.09
C MET A 71 -5.10 -0.90 1.44
N GLY A 72 -4.34 -1.77 2.11
CA GLY A 72 -4.06 -1.66 3.54
C GLY A 72 -3.40 -0.34 3.88
N MET A 73 -2.34 0.03 3.15
CA MET A 73 -1.64 1.31 3.30
C MET A 73 -2.52 2.52 2.95
N TYR A 74 -3.36 2.43 1.93
CA TYR A 74 -4.35 3.46 1.60
C TYR A 74 -5.21 3.83 2.81
N HIS A 75 -5.80 2.84 3.47
CA HIS A 75 -6.61 3.07 4.66
C HIS A 75 -5.78 3.64 5.82
N ALA A 76 -4.60 3.08 6.08
CA ALA A 76 -3.73 3.50 7.18
C ALA A 76 -3.24 4.95 7.00
N GLU A 77 -2.73 5.31 5.82
CA GLU A 77 -2.23 6.64 5.53
C GLU A 77 -3.32 7.72 5.56
N ILE A 78 -4.52 7.43 5.08
CA ILE A 78 -5.63 8.39 5.15
C ILE A 78 -6.03 8.63 6.60
N ILE A 79 -6.13 7.57 7.42
CA ILE A 79 -6.45 7.69 8.84
C ILE A 79 -5.38 8.49 9.58
N ASP A 80 -4.11 8.24 9.31
CA ASP A 80 -2.98 8.97 9.90
C ASP A 80 -3.01 10.46 9.54
N LYS A 81 -3.19 10.78 8.24
CA LYS A 81 -3.09 12.16 7.73
C LYS A 81 -4.27 13.06 8.04
N ILE A 82 -5.49 12.53 8.04
CA ILE A 82 -6.71 13.34 8.20
C ILE A 82 -7.66 12.84 9.30
N GLY A 83 -7.26 11.79 10.01
CA GLY A 83 -8.01 11.20 11.11
C GLY A 83 -9.12 10.24 10.67
N LYS A 84 -9.47 9.32 11.57
CA LYS A 84 -10.44 8.24 11.32
C LYS A 84 -11.83 8.74 10.90
N LEU A 85 -12.32 9.81 11.53
CA LEU A 85 -13.67 10.30 11.25
C LEU A 85 -13.76 10.91 9.85
N VAL A 86 -12.86 11.83 9.53
CA VAL A 86 -12.85 12.54 8.22
C VAL A 86 -12.47 11.55 7.11
N GLY A 87 -11.46 10.71 7.34
CA GLY A 87 -11.03 9.69 6.41
C GLY A 87 -12.14 8.67 6.09
N GLY A 88 -12.87 8.24 7.11
CA GLY A 88 -14.01 7.33 6.94
C GLY A 88 -15.15 7.95 6.13
N MET A 89 -15.54 9.17 6.46
CA MET A 89 -16.66 9.86 5.79
C MET A 89 -16.33 10.25 4.33
N THR A 90 -15.08 10.61 4.05
CA THR A 90 -14.70 11.17 2.74
C THR A 90 -14.15 10.12 1.79
N TYR A 91 -13.38 9.16 2.31
CA TYR A 91 -12.62 8.18 1.53
C TYR A 91 -12.96 6.73 1.87
N GLY A 92 -13.90 6.49 2.78
CA GLY A 92 -14.22 5.14 3.26
C GLY A 92 -13.06 4.47 4.00
N ALA A 93 -12.10 5.24 4.53
CA ALA A 93 -10.96 4.70 5.22
C ALA A 93 -11.37 4.08 6.57
N ASP A 94 -10.98 2.83 6.80
CA ASP A 94 -11.38 2.06 7.97
C ASP A 94 -10.25 1.15 8.46
N VAL A 95 -10.02 1.13 9.79
CA VAL A 95 -8.95 0.35 10.43
C VAL A 95 -9.14 -1.15 10.22
N LYS A 96 -10.40 -1.65 10.29
CA LYS A 96 -10.68 -3.07 10.13
C LYS A 96 -10.39 -3.53 8.70
N GLN A 97 -10.75 -2.70 7.71
CA GLN A 97 -10.43 -2.98 6.32
C GLN A 97 -8.92 -2.97 6.07
N ALA A 98 -8.18 -1.99 6.62
CA ALA A 98 -6.72 -1.98 6.55
C ALA A 98 -6.12 -3.30 7.03
N MET A 99 -6.52 -3.75 8.22
CA MET A 99 -6.03 -4.98 8.82
C MET A 99 -6.43 -6.24 8.04
N GLU A 100 -7.62 -6.25 7.43
CA GLU A 100 -8.05 -7.35 6.58
C GLU A 100 -7.21 -7.46 5.31
N HIS A 101 -6.94 -6.32 4.67
CA HIS A 101 -6.10 -6.26 3.49
C HIS A 101 -4.65 -6.68 3.77
N PHE A 102 -4.04 -6.22 4.84
CA PHE A 102 -2.68 -6.66 5.22
C PHE A 102 -2.62 -8.17 5.49
N ARG A 103 -3.62 -8.75 6.17
CA ARG A 103 -3.67 -10.20 6.40
C ARG A 103 -3.80 -10.99 5.10
N LYS A 104 -4.64 -10.54 4.17
CA LYS A 104 -4.76 -11.16 2.84
C LYS A 104 -3.46 -11.06 2.05
N ALA A 105 -2.79 -9.89 2.08
CA ALA A 105 -1.50 -9.73 1.42
C ALA A 105 -0.47 -10.75 1.94
N LEU A 106 -0.40 -10.92 3.25
CA LEU A 106 0.50 -11.88 3.89
C LEU A 106 0.09 -13.34 3.60
N GLU A 107 -1.21 -13.64 3.47
CA GLU A 107 -1.71 -14.96 3.08
C GLU A 107 -1.29 -15.31 1.64
N PHE A 108 -1.41 -14.37 0.71
CA PHE A 108 -1.06 -14.61 -0.70
C PHE A 108 0.44 -14.52 -1.00
N ALA A 109 1.21 -13.77 -0.21
CA ALA A 109 2.66 -13.61 -0.34
C ALA A 109 3.39 -13.70 1.02
N PRO A 110 3.37 -14.88 1.69
CA PRO A 110 3.87 -15.01 3.07
C PRO A 110 5.39 -14.82 3.20
N HIS A 111 6.12 -14.91 2.11
CA HIS A 111 7.57 -14.78 2.09
C HIS A 111 8.06 -13.45 1.52
N SER A 112 7.16 -12.57 1.06
CA SER A 112 7.51 -11.26 0.49
C SER A 112 7.99 -10.31 1.59
N PRO A 113 9.24 -9.79 1.51
CA PRO A 113 9.75 -8.83 2.47
C PRO A 113 8.97 -7.52 2.43
N ILE A 114 8.60 -7.00 1.24
CA ILE A 114 7.87 -5.74 1.12
C ILE A 114 6.47 -5.80 1.74
N VAL A 115 5.75 -6.93 1.61
CA VAL A 115 4.44 -7.12 2.26
C VAL A 115 4.56 -6.99 3.77
N LYS A 116 5.60 -7.58 4.37
CA LYS A 116 5.84 -7.51 5.82
C LYS A 116 6.21 -6.11 6.27
N ILE A 117 7.10 -5.43 5.54
CA ILE A 117 7.51 -4.05 5.82
C ILE A 117 6.31 -3.10 5.75
N GLU A 118 5.53 -3.16 4.68
CA GLU A 118 4.36 -2.28 4.54
C GLU A 118 3.27 -2.61 5.57
N TYR A 119 3.12 -3.87 5.98
CA TYR A 119 2.23 -4.21 7.08
C TYR A 119 2.74 -3.63 8.41
N ALA A 120 4.03 -3.72 8.69
CA ALA A 120 4.64 -3.11 9.88
C ALA A 120 4.42 -1.59 9.89
N ASN A 121 4.67 -0.91 8.76
CA ASN A 121 4.43 0.51 8.58
C ASN A 121 2.95 0.87 8.82
N GLY A 122 2.04 0.10 8.25
CA GLY A 122 0.59 0.28 8.45
C GLY A 122 0.16 0.10 9.90
N LEU A 123 0.71 -0.88 10.62
CA LEU A 123 0.49 -1.05 12.05
C LEU A 123 0.96 0.15 12.85
N TYR A 124 2.15 0.66 12.55
CA TYR A 124 2.70 1.84 13.22
C TYR A 124 1.84 3.08 12.98
N LEU A 125 1.41 3.34 11.75
CA LEU A 125 0.52 4.45 11.41
C LEU A 125 -0.83 4.38 12.16
N LEU A 126 -1.39 3.18 12.31
CA LEU A 126 -2.71 2.99 12.91
C LEU A 126 -2.69 2.95 14.44
N TYR A 127 -1.62 2.44 15.04
CA TYR A 127 -1.58 2.13 16.48
C TYR A 127 -0.39 2.73 17.23
N GLY A 128 0.62 3.26 16.51
CA GLY A 128 1.86 3.73 17.12
C GLY A 128 2.55 2.62 17.93
N ASP A 129 3.15 3.00 19.04
CA ASP A 129 3.89 2.08 19.90
C ASP A 129 3.04 0.97 20.56
N LYS A 130 1.71 1.06 20.48
CA LYS A 130 0.82 0.04 21.08
C LYS A 130 0.94 -1.34 20.43
N ARG A 131 1.45 -1.40 19.22
CA ARG A 131 1.67 -2.63 18.46
C ARG A 131 3.15 -2.80 18.07
N TRP A 132 4.06 -2.21 18.87
CA TRP A 132 5.50 -2.24 18.56
C TRP A 132 6.07 -3.66 18.46
N ASP A 133 5.63 -4.59 19.28
CA ASP A 133 6.09 -5.98 19.24
C ASP A 133 5.76 -6.62 17.87
N ASP A 134 4.54 -6.41 17.36
CA ASP A 134 4.13 -6.91 16.04
C ASP A 134 4.91 -6.22 14.90
N VAL A 135 5.13 -4.91 15.01
CA VAL A 135 5.93 -4.13 14.04
C VAL A 135 7.36 -4.67 13.98
N SER A 136 7.97 -4.89 15.15
CA SER A 136 9.33 -5.43 15.26
C SER A 136 9.43 -6.85 14.70
N GLU A 137 8.46 -7.73 15.02
CA GLU A 137 8.42 -9.11 14.52
C GLU A 137 8.37 -9.14 12.99
N LEU A 138 7.49 -8.35 12.36
CA LEU A 138 7.37 -8.26 10.90
C LEU A 138 8.66 -7.76 10.24
N ASN A 139 9.33 -6.75 10.83
CA ASN A 139 10.59 -6.24 10.31
C ASN A 139 11.74 -7.26 10.47
N VAL A 140 11.80 -7.99 11.59
CA VAL A 140 12.76 -9.09 11.79
C VAL A 140 12.55 -10.16 10.71
N GLU A 141 11.32 -10.63 10.53
CA GLU A 141 11.00 -11.62 9.49
C GLU A 141 11.32 -11.14 8.08
N ALA A 142 11.11 -9.84 7.76
CA ALA A 142 11.50 -9.26 6.48
C ALA A 142 13.01 -9.22 6.31
N SER A 143 13.76 -8.85 7.38
CA SER A 143 15.23 -8.75 7.38
C SER A 143 15.94 -10.08 7.17
N GLU A 144 15.30 -11.18 7.57
CA GLU A 144 15.80 -12.55 7.45
C GLU A 144 15.34 -13.24 6.16
N ALA A 145 14.48 -12.62 5.38
CA ALA A 145 13.98 -13.17 4.13
C ALA A 145 15.12 -13.42 3.13
N LYS A 146 14.91 -14.37 2.22
CA LYS A 146 15.84 -14.62 1.11
C LYS A 146 15.38 -13.83 -0.11
N ALA A 147 16.21 -12.90 -0.56
CA ALA A 147 15.93 -12.13 -1.76
C ALA A 147 15.86 -13.03 -3.01
N LEU A 148 14.80 -12.88 -3.78
CA LEU A 148 14.61 -13.54 -5.08
C LEU A 148 15.10 -12.65 -6.24
N ASP A 149 15.10 -11.34 -6.03
CA ASP A 149 15.55 -10.36 -7.02
C ASP A 149 16.24 -9.14 -6.36
N ALA A 150 16.58 -8.14 -7.17
CA ALA A 150 17.26 -6.93 -6.72
C ALA A 150 16.38 -6.01 -5.89
N MET A 151 15.06 -5.99 -6.13
CA MET A 151 14.12 -5.15 -5.36
C MET A 151 13.92 -5.71 -3.96
N GLU A 152 13.66 -7.01 -3.84
CA GLU A 152 13.56 -7.67 -2.53
C GLU A 152 14.84 -7.54 -1.71
N ARG A 153 16.01 -7.50 -2.36
CA ARG A 153 17.28 -7.24 -1.67
C ARG A 153 17.32 -5.84 -1.04
N LEU A 154 16.84 -4.83 -1.76
CA LEU A 154 16.73 -3.47 -1.23
C LEU A 154 15.71 -3.39 -0.10
N ASP A 155 14.59 -4.09 -0.22
CA ASP A 155 13.57 -4.16 0.82
C ASP A 155 14.13 -4.79 2.11
N ILE A 156 14.88 -5.89 1.98
CA ILE A 156 15.55 -6.56 3.11
C ILE A 156 16.60 -5.66 3.76
N GLU A 157 17.39 -4.93 2.96
CA GLU A 157 18.37 -3.95 3.47
C GLU A 157 17.67 -2.81 4.21
N SER A 158 16.51 -2.33 3.71
CA SER A 158 15.68 -1.35 4.39
C SER A 158 15.17 -1.87 5.74
N ALA A 159 14.63 -3.09 5.77
CA ALA A 159 14.15 -3.71 7.02
C ALA A 159 15.25 -3.85 8.07
N ARG A 160 16.47 -4.18 7.66
CA ARG A 160 17.65 -4.25 8.57
C ARG A 160 17.99 -2.89 9.16
N SER A 161 17.91 -1.85 8.35
CA SER A 161 18.19 -0.48 8.79
C SER A 161 17.15 0.06 9.78
N GLU A 162 15.91 -0.42 9.74
CA GLU A 162 14.87 -0.07 10.72
C GLU A 162 15.05 -0.76 12.09
N LEU A 163 15.89 -1.81 12.16
CA LEU A 163 16.17 -2.55 13.39
C LEU A 163 17.41 -2.04 14.13
N GLU A 164 18.23 -1.17 13.52
CA GLU A 164 19.43 -0.54 14.10
C GLU A 164 19.10 0.74 14.87
#